data_c760eb40d90a058717492c54c2e0de5c
#
_entry.id   c760eb40d90a058717492c54c2e0de5c
#
_cell.length_a   1.000
_cell.length_b   1.000
_cell.length_c   1.000
_cell.angle_alpha   90.00
_cell.angle_beta   90.00
_cell.angle_gamma   90.00
#
_symmetry.space_group_name_H-M   'P 1'
#
loop_
_entity.id
_entity.type
_entity.pdbx_description
1 polymer ?
#
loop_
_entity_poly.entity_id
_entity_poly.type
_entity_poly.pdbx_seq_one_letter_code
_entity_poly.pdbx_strand_id
1 'polypeptide(L)'
;MNQVYDVIIIGCGEAGIYAGYELSLKNPSLKIGVFEQGRDIYKRSCPIVAKKVKQCINCKVCDTMCGFGGAGAFSDGKFNFTTEFGGWLTDYMDHDEVMELIHYVDDVNVAHGATTNYFSTTTPEAQALAKKALEFDLHLLQAQCKHLGTEKNLMILSNIYEDLKDKMDFHFNTAISEIKTCSEGYEL
;
A
#
# COMPACT_ATOMS: atom_id res chain seq x y z
N MET A 1 20.24 -17.14 -18.67
CA MET A 1 18.98 -17.88 -18.96
C MET A 1 17.85 -16.89 -18.74
N ASN A 2 17.00 -16.72 -19.73
CA ASN A 2 15.81 -15.87 -19.55
C ASN A 2 14.87 -16.58 -18.57
N GLN A 3 14.45 -15.87 -17.54
CA GLN A 3 13.49 -16.40 -16.58
C GLN A 3 12.08 -16.15 -17.11
N VAL A 4 11.23 -17.17 -17.08
CA VAL A 4 9.85 -17.09 -17.58
C VAL A 4 8.91 -17.10 -16.37
N TYR A 5 7.93 -16.22 -16.37
CA TYR A 5 6.87 -16.08 -15.38
C TYR A 5 5.51 -16.21 -16.04
N ASP A 6 4.53 -16.68 -15.30
CA ASP A 6 3.12 -16.66 -15.72
C ASP A 6 2.55 -15.23 -15.60
N VAL A 7 3.00 -14.50 -14.55
CA VAL A 7 2.62 -13.13 -14.28
C VAL A 7 3.85 -12.33 -13.87
N ILE A 8 3.94 -11.11 -14.42
CA ILE A 8 4.95 -10.13 -14.00
C ILE A 8 4.23 -8.91 -13.40
N ILE A 9 4.66 -8.51 -12.21
CA ILE A 9 4.21 -7.31 -11.51
C ILE A 9 5.34 -6.29 -11.53
N ILE A 10 5.07 -5.10 -12.07
CA ILE A 10 6.03 -3.99 -12.12
C ILE A 10 5.67 -2.99 -11.03
N GLY A 11 6.56 -2.84 -10.06
CA GLY A 11 6.38 -2.02 -8.89
C GLY A 11 5.82 -2.77 -7.69
N CYS A 12 6.41 -2.51 -6.52
CA CYS A 12 6.07 -3.14 -5.25
C CYS A 12 5.48 -2.12 -4.24
N GLY A 13 4.68 -1.17 -4.75
CA GLY A 13 3.78 -0.36 -3.93
C GLY A 13 2.55 -1.18 -3.52
N GLU A 14 1.60 -0.55 -2.82
CA GLU A 14 0.39 -1.21 -2.32
C GLU A 14 -0.33 -2.03 -3.41
N ALA A 15 -0.56 -1.44 -4.58
CA ALA A 15 -1.25 -2.13 -5.68
C ALA A 15 -0.52 -3.41 -6.13
N GLY A 16 0.81 -3.36 -6.27
CA GLY A 16 1.60 -4.53 -6.66
C GLY A 16 1.63 -5.61 -5.59
N ILE A 17 1.73 -5.21 -4.32
CA ILE A 17 1.69 -6.13 -3.17
C ILE A 17 0.36 -6.87 -3.13
N TYR A 18 -0.78 -6.15 -3.16
CA TYR A 18 -2.10 -6.77 -3.10
C TYR A 18 -2.43 -7.59 -4.35
N ALA A 19 -1.98 -7.17 -5.54
CA ALA A 19 -2.10 -8.00 -6.74
C ALA A 19 -1.37 -9.33 -6.59
N GLY A 20 -0.14 -9.30 -6.10
CA GLY A 20 0.63 -10.52 -5.83
C GLY A 20 0.03 -11.38 -4.73
N TYR A 21 -0.44 -10.75 -3.65
CA TYR A 21 -1.15 -11.43 -2.55
C TYR A 21 -2.36 -12.21 -3.07
N GLU A 22 -3.26 -11.54 -3.80
CA GLU A 22 -4.45 -12.15 -4.38
C GLU A 22 -4.13 -13.29 -5.35
N LEU A 23 -3.18 -13.08 -6.26
CA LEU A 23 -2.77 -14.10 -7.22
C LEU A 23 -2.21 -15.33 -6.51
N SER A 24 -1.36 -15.14 -5.50
CA SER A 24 -0.77 -16.24 -4.74
C SER A 24 -1.79 -17.04 -3.94
N LEU A 25 -2.88 -16.39 -3.46
CA LEU A 25 -3.96 -17.07 -2.77
C LEU A 25 -4.88 -17.83 -3.73
N LYS A 26 -5.29 -17.18 -4.82
CA LYS A 26 -6.28 -17.74 -5.76
C LYS A 26 -5.68 -18.82 -6.67
N ASN A 27 -4.40 -18.71 -6.99
CA ASN A 27 -3.70 -19.71 -7.79
C ASN A 27 -2.24 -19.87 -7.35
N PRO A 28 -1.99 -20.68 -6.31
CA PRO A 28 -0.63 -20.90 -5.77
C PRO A 28 0.37 -21.56 -6.74
N SER A 29 -0.10 -22.04 -7.91
CA SER A 29 0.77 -22.63 -8.92
C SER A 29 1.41 -21.63 -9.86
N LEU A 30 0.93 -20.37 -9.84
CA LEU A 30 1.48 -19.31 -10.69
C LEU A 30 2.91 -18.96 -10.28
N LYS A 31 3.77 -18.89 -11.27
CA LYS A 31 5.10 -18.33 -11.12
C LYS A 31 5.03 -16.82 -11.30
N ILE A 32 5.14 -16.09 -10.21
CA ILE A 32 4.99 -14.64 -10.19
C ILE A 32 6.35 -13.98 -10.02
N GLY A 33 6.73 -13.08 -10.94
CA GLY A 33 7.90 -12.21 -10.82
C GLY A 33 7.50 -10.80 -10.45
N VAL A 34 8.11 -10.24 -9.41
CA VAL A 34 7.86 -8.85 -8.97
C VAL A 34 9.12 -8.03 -9.16
N PHE A 35 9.07 -6.98 -9.97
CA PHE A 35 10.22 -6.12 -10.30
C PHE A 35 10.03 -4.75 -9.67
N GLU A 36 10.94 -4.37 -8.78
CA GLU A 36 10.89 -3.12 -8.03
C GLU A 36 12.22 -2.38 -8.13
N GLN A 37 12.16 -1.10 -8.51
CA GLN A 37 13.36 -0.26 -8.66
C GLN A 37 14.04 0.05 -7.33
N GLY A 38 13.30 0.05 -6.23
CA GLY A 38 13.80 0.29 -4.89
C GLY A 38 14.20 -0.98 -4.16
N ARG A 39 14.40 -0.86 -2.86
CA ARG A 39 14.91 -1.93 -1.98
C ARG A 39 13.80 -2.73 -1.32
N ASP A 40 14.16 -3.90 -0.80
CA ASP A 40 13.30 -4.63 0.12
C ASP A 40 13.03 -3.83 1.40
N ILE A 41 11.98 -4.22 2.13
CA ILE A 41 11.48 -3.45 3.29
C ILE A 41 12.55 -3.25 4.37
N TYR A 42 13.48 -4.18 4.55
CA TYR A 42 14.51 -4.13 5.59
C TYR A 42 15.73 -3.26 5.20
N LYS A 43 15.92 -3.00 3.90
CA LYS A 43 17.07 -2.25 3.40
C LYS A 43 16.75 -0.80 3.02
N ARG A 44 15.48 -0.41 3.08
CA ARG A 44 15.06 0.96 2.82
C ARG A 44 15.58 1.90 3.89
N SER A 45 16.32 2.94 3.52
CA SER A 45 16.90 3.90 4.45
C SER A 45 17.11 5.27 3.82
N CYS A 46 16.34 6.26 4.25
CA CYS A 46 16.53 7.64 3.82
C CYS A 46 17.56 8.35 4.72
N PRO A 47 18.61 8.97 4.16
CA PRO A 47 19.64 9.66 4.95
C PRO A 47 19.10 10.83 5.80
N ILE A 48 18.03 11.52 5.37
CA ILE A 48 17.38 12.57 6.17
C ILE A 48 16.66 11.95 7.35
N VAL A 49 15.83 10.92 7.12
CA VAL A 49 15.08 10.22 8.17
C VAL A 49 16.06 9.63 9.20
N ALA A 50 17.17 9.08 8.71
CA ALA A 50 18.25 8.55 9.54
C ALA A 50 19.12 9.65 10.20
N LYS A 51 18.81 10.94 10.00
CA LYS A 51 19.55 12.11 10.53
C LYS A 51 21.03 12.15 10.16
N LYS A 52 21.41 11.50 9.05
CA LYS A 52 22.79 11.49 8.53
C LYS A 52 23.14 12.75 7.75
N VAL A 53 22.13 13.40 7.18
CA VAL A 53 22.26 14.65 6.40
C VAL A 53 21.17 15.64 6.80
N LYS A 54 21.41 16.95 6.57
CA LYS A 54 20.46 18.01 6.91
C LYS A 54 19.43 18.29 5.80
N GLN A 55 19.77 17.95 4.56
CA GLN A 55 18.94 18.23 3.37
C GLN A 55 18.89 17.00 2.47
N CYS A 56 17.86 16.96 1.60
CA CYS A 56 17.73 15.91 0.61
C CYS A 56 18.91 15.90 -0.37
N ILE A 57 19.53 14.75 -0.53
CA ILE A 57 20.65 14.53 -1.44
C ILE A 57 20.21 14.07 -2.83
N ASN A 58 18.91 14.05 -3.11
CA ASN A 58 18.30 13.63 -4.37
C ASN A 58 18.83 12.28 -4.87
N CYS A 59 18.65 11.23 -4.05
CA CYS A 59 19.05 9.86 -4.40
C CYS A 59 18.45 9.46 -5.75
N LYS A 60 19.21 8.74 -6.59
CA LYS A 60 18.75 8.24 -7.90
C LYS A 60 17.46 7.40 -7.75
N VAL A 61 17.40 6.56 -6.74
CA VAL A 61 16.18 5.86 -6.30
C VAL A 61 15.91 6.29 -4.87
N CYS A 62 14.73 6.86 -4.63
CA CYS A 62 14.38 7.42 -3.33
C CYS A 62 13.81 6.35 -2.42
N ASP A 63 14.53 5.96 -1.38
CA ASP A 63 14.07 4.95 -0.42
C ASP A 63 12.78 5.32 0.34
N THR A 64 12.39 6.62 0.35
CA THR A 64 11.10 7.03 0.95
C THR A 64 9.93 6.75 0.00
N MET A 65 10.17 6.81 -1.31
CA MET A 65 9.11 6.69 -2.32
C MET A 65 9.08 5.32 -2.99
N CYS A 66 10.24 4.64 -3.12
CA CYS A 66 10.43 3.41 -3.87
C CYS A 66 10.84 2.27 -2.95
N GLY A 67 10.56 1.05 -3.37
CA GLY A 67 10.81 -0.19 -2.62
C GLY A 67 9.53 -0.85 -2.13
N PHE A 68 9.65 -1.96 -1.44
CA PHE A 68 8.51 -2.70 -0.90
C PHE A 68 7.63 -1.81 -0.01
N GLY A 69 6.33 -1.76 -0.29
CA GLY A 69 5.36 -0.86 0.35
C GLY A 69 5.29 0.54 -0.26
N GLY A 70 6.12 0.86 -1.28
CA GLY A 70 6.10 2.17 -1.93
C GLY A 70 6.25 3.34 -0.95
N ALA A 71 5.61 4.47 -1.24
CA ALA A 71 5.58 5.63 -0.34
C ALA A 71 4.82 5.33 0.96
N GLY A 72 3.87 4.39 0.93
CA GLY A 72 3.08 3.96 2.08
C GLY A 72 3.92 3.49 3.25
N ALA A 73 5.06 2.84 3.00
CA ALA A 73 5.93 2.31 4.04
C ALA A 73 6.46 3.37 5.03
N PHE A 74 6.59 4.62 4.61
CA PHE A 74 7.05 5.74 5.44
C PHE A 74 5.92 6.67 5.86
N SER A 75 4.66 6.30 5.61
CA SER A 75 3.50 7.05 6.07
C SER A 75 3.29 6.93 7.58
N ASP A 76 2.42 7.76 8.12
CA ASP A 76 2.00 7.67 9.53
C ASP A 76 0.94 6.57 9.78
N GLY A 77 0.62 5.79 8.76
CA GLY A 77 -0.31 4.66 8.87
C GLY A 77 -1.74 5.08 9.21
N LYS A 78 -2.23 6.14 8.58
CA LYS A 78 -3.65 6.50 8.62
C LYS A 78 -4.39 5.76 7.54
N PHE A 79 -5.34 4.95 7.94
CA PHE A 79 -6.25 4.22 7.07
C PHE A 79 -7.65 4.84 7.23
N ASN A 80 -8.23 5.32 6.14
CA ASN A 80 -9.56 5.92 6.10
C ASN A 80 -10.54 4.94 5.46
N PHE A 81 -11.67 4.72 6.13
CA PHE A 81 -12.74 3.83 5.69
C PHE A 81 -13.93 4.68 5.27
N THR A 82 -13.85 5.21 4.07
CA THR A 82 -14.85 6.10 3.50
C THR A 82 -14.62 6.26 2.00
N THR A 83 -15.66 6.61 1.28
CA THR A 83 -15.63 7.02 -0.12
C THR A 83 -15.75 8.53 -0.30
N GLU A 84 -15.92 9.29 0.80
CA GLU A 84 -16.13 10.74 0.77
C GLU A 84 -14.87 11.52 0.37
N PHE A 85 -13.69 10.89 0.50
CA PHE A 85 -12.40 11.45 0.11
C PHE A 85 -11.35 10.35 -0.07
N GLY A 86 -10.25 10.68 -0.75
CA GLY A 86 -9.09 9.79 -0.90
C GLY A 86 -9.04 9.00 -2.19
N GLY A 87 -9.99 9.18 -3.10
CA GLY A 87 -9.97 8.53 -4.41
C GLY A 87 -11.26 8.72 -5.18
N TRP A 88 -11.33 8.11 -6.37
CA TRP A 88 -12.48 8.21 -7.28
C TRP A 88 -12.96 6.81 -7.73
N LEU A 89 -12.80 5.78 -6.88
CA LEU A 89 -13.24 4.42 -7.25
C LEU A 89 -14.75 4.33 -7.48
N THR A 90 -15.54 5.19 -6.84
CA THR A 90 -16.98 5.30 -7.04
C THR A 90 -17.39 5.80 -8.43
N ASP A 91 -16.45 6.32 -9.23
CA ASP A 91 -16.67 6.62 -10.65
C ASP A 91 -16.69 5.35 -11.53
N TYR A 92 -16.22 4.22 -11.00
CA TYR A 92 -16.02 2.97 -11.73
C TYR A 92 -16.82 1.79 -11.16
N MET A 93 -17.24 1.86 -9.90
CA MET A 93 -17.98 0.80 -9.22
C MET A 93 -18.89 1.36 -8.12
N ASP A 94 -19.83 0.56 -7.67
CA ASP A 94 -20.77 0.97 -6.63
C ASP A 94 -20.08 1.27 -5.29
N HIS A 95 -20.68 2.20 -4.53
CA HIS A 95 -20.20 2.58 -3.19
C HIS A 95 -19.97 1.36 -2.29
N ASP A 96 -20.91 0.43 -2.27
CA ASP A 96 -20.85 -0.74 -1.39
C ASP A 96 -19.71 -1.68 -1.81
N GLU A 97 -19.49 -1.86 -3.11
CA GLU A 97 -18.35 -2.63 -3.64
C GLU A 97 -17.01 -1.97 -3.25
N VAL A 98 -16.91 -0.64 -3.31
CA VAL A 98 -15.69 0.07 -2.87
C VAL A 98 -15.47 -0.14 -1.38
N MET A 99 -16.52 -0.05 -0.57
CA MET A 99 -16.42 -0.26 0.88
C MET A 99 -16.03 -1.70 1.23
N GLU A 100 -16.55 -2.69 0.52
CA GLU A 100 -16.14 -4.10 0.66
C GLU A 100 -14.65 -4.29 0.37
N LEU A 101 -14.13 -3.66 -0.69
CA LEU A 101 -12.70 -3.71 -1.01
C LEU A 101 -11.84 -3.01 0.05
N ILE A 102 -12.27 -1.86 0.58
CA ILE A 102 -11.58 -1.15 1.66
C ILE A 102 -11.51 -2.05 2.91
N HIS A 103 -12.61 -2.69 3.29
CA HIS A 103 -12.65 -3.60 4.43
C HIS A 103 -11.81 -4.85 4.19
N TYR A 104 -11.83 -5.40 2.97
CA TYR A 104 -10.97 -6.53 2.60
C TYR A 104 -9.48 -6.21 2.77
N VAL A 105 -9.03 -5.04 2.30
CA VAL A 105 -7.65 -4.58 2.51
C VAL A 105 -7.34 -4.44 4.00
N ASP A 106 -8.29 -3.94 4.79
CA ASP A 106 -8.14 -3.85 6.24
C ASP A 106 -8.01 -5.23 6.90
N ASP A 107 -8.83 -6.20 6.50
CA ASP A 107 -8.77 -7.57 7.01
C ASP A 107 -7.40 -8.21 6.75
N VAL A 108 -6.82 -7.99 5.56
CA VAL A 108 -5.45 -8.41 5.27
C VAL A 108 -4.45 -7.73 6.20
N ASN A 109 -4.58 -6.42 6.42
CA ASN A 109 -3.71 -5.70 7.35
C ASN A 109 -3.86 -6.19 8.79
N VAL A 110 -5.08 -6.48 9.23
CA VAL A 110 -5.37 -7.05 10.57
C VAL A 110 -4.74 -8.44 10.72
N ALA A 111 -4.84 -9.29 9.70
CA ALA A 111 -4.20 -10.60 9.68
C ALA A 111 -2.66 -10.48 9.82
N HIS A 112 -2.08 -9.35 9.40
CA HIS A 112 -0.65 -9.06 9.49
C HIS A 112 -0.27 -8.13 10.66
N GLY A 113 -1.18 -7.90 11.62
CA GLY A 113 -0.87 -7.25 12.89
C GLY A 113 -1.43 -5.83 13.07
N ALA A 114 -2.30 -5.36 12.16
CA ALA A 114 -3.01 -4.11 12.39
C ALA A 114 -4.03 -4.23 13.54
N THR A 115 -4.37 -3.10 14.14
CA THR A 115 -5.42 -3.06 15.18
C THR A 115 -6.80 -3.26 14.56
N THR A 116 -7.71 -3.86 15.33
CA THR A 116 -9.14 -3.92 15.00
C THR A 116 -9.91 -2.68 15.43
N ASN A 117 -9.29 -1.76 16.19
CA ASN A 117 -9.94 -0.57 16.73
C ASN A 117 -10.01 0.55 15.70
N TYR A 118 -11.18 1.14 15.56
CA TYR A 118 -11.44 2.31 14.73
C TYR A 118 -11.69 3.55 15.59
N PHE A 119 -11.25 4.71 15.09
CA PHE A 119 -11.78 6.00 15.49
C PHE A 119 -12.98 6.31 14.58
N SER A 120 -14.10 6.72 15.15
CA SER A 120 -15.33 6.98 14.41
C SER A 120 -15.85 8.38 14.64
N THR A 121 -16.41 8.98 13.58
CA THR A 121 -17.13 10.25 13.65
C THR A 121 -18.58 10.09 14.12
N THR A 122 -19.01 8.86 14.43
CA THR A 122 -20.38 8.59 14.94
C THR A 122 -20.50 8.65 16.45
N THR A 123 -19.41 8.98 17.17
CA THR A 123 -19.47 9.18 18.64
C THR A 123 -20.30 10.44 18.98
N PRO A 124 -20.93 10.47 20.18
CA PRO A 124 -21.69 11.65 20.61
C PRO A 124 -20.88 12.95 20.57
N GLU A 125 -19.60 12.89 20.94
CA GLU A 125 -18.68 14.04 20.94
C GLU A 125 -18.40 14.53 19.51
N ALA A 126 -18.15 13.62 18.58
CA ALA A 126 -17.91 13.95 17.17
C ALA A 126 -19.18 14.53 16.53
N GLN A 127 -20.36 13.97 16.84
CA GLN A 127 -21.64 14.53 16.36
C GLN A 127 -21.93 15.92 16.93
N ALA A 128 -21.63 16.15 18.22
CA ALA A 128 -21.75 17.48 18.82
C ALA A 128 -20.82 18.50 18.14
N LEU A 129 -19.59 18.08 17.81
CA LEU A 129 -18.65 18.92 17.07
C LEU A 129 -19.13 19.19 15.65
N ALA A 130 -19.64 18.19 14.94
CA ALA A 130 -20.22 18.35 13.60
C ALA A 130 -21.39 19.35 13.60
N LYS A 131 -22.30 19.23 14.60
CA LYS A 131 -23.40 20.18 14.76
C LYS A 131 -22.90 21.60 15.01
N LYS A 132 -21.89 21.79 15.87
CA LYS A 132 -21.30 23.09 16.14
C LYS A 132 -20.60 23.67 14.91
N ALA A 133 -19.95 22.83 14.09
CA ALA A 133 -19.29 23.26 12.87
C ALA A 133 -20.28 23.88 11.85
N LEU A 134 -21.52 23.35 11.78
CA LEU A 134 -22.58 23.90 10.92
C LEU A 134 -22.96 25.33 11.27
N GLU A 135 -22.81 25.75 12.52
CA GLU A 135 -23.06 27.16 12.94
C GLU A 135 -22.05 28.12 12.30
N PHE A 136 -20.93 27.62 11.78
CA PHE A 136 -19.87 28.35 11.10
C PHE A 136 -19.77 28.02 9.61
N ASP A 137 -20.81 27.41 9.04
CA ASP A 137 -20.86 26.99 7.63
C ASP A 137 -19.73 25.97 7.28
N LEU A 138 -19.34 25.15 8.25
CA LEU A 138 -18.37 24.09 8.09
C LEU A 138 -19.06 22.72 8.12
N HIS A 139 -18.77 21.89 7.12
CA HIS A 139 -19.29 20.54 7.01
C HIS A 139 -18.16 19.52 7.33
N LEU A 140 -18.34 18.72 8.38
CA LEU A 140 -17.41 17.66 8.71
C LEU A 140 -17.79 16.39 7.94
N LEU A 141 -16.85 15.90 7.14
CA LEU A 141 -17.02 14.63 6.44
C LEU A 141 -17.01 13.47 7.45
N GLN A 142 -17.90 12.51 7.22
CA GLN A 142 -17.95 11.31 8.07
C GLN A 142 -16.97 10.27 7.57
N ALA A 143 -16.19 9.74 8.49
CA ALA A 143 -15.26 8.65 8.21
C ALA A 143 -15.00 7.83 9.49
N GLN A 144 -14.68 6.57 9.29
CA GLN A 144 -13.94 5.79 10.27
C GLN A 144 -12.47 5.82 9.88
N CYS A 145 -11.58 5.81 10.84
CA CYS A 145 -10.15 5.73 10.55
C CYS A 145 -9.41 4.88 11.58
N LYS A 146 -8.28 4.33 11.14
CA LYS A 146 -7.24 3.76 12.01
C LYS A 146 -6.01 4.63 11.92
N HIS A 147 -5.32 4.84 13.03
CA HIS A 147 -4.04 5.50 13.06
C HIS A 147 -3.03 4.57 13.73
N LEU A 148 -2.19 3.95 12.92
CA LEU A 148 -1.26 2.91 13.38
C LEU A 148 0.08 3.52 13.86
N GLY A 149 0.49 4.60 13.25
CA GLY A 149 1.85 5.15 13.38
C GLY A 149 2.84 4.43 12.47
N THR A 150 3.94 5.11 12.15
CA THR A 150 4.93 4.64 11.16
C THR A 150 5.56 3.30 11.55
N GLU A 151 5.85 3.08 12.83
CA GLU A 151 6.49 1.83 13.28
C GLU A 151 5.59 0.60 13.08
N LYS A 152 4.30 0.71 13.42
CA LYS A 152 3.34 -0.38 13.20
C LYS A 152 3.05 -0.60 11.72
N ASN A 153 3.00 0.46 10.95
CA ASN A 153 2.84 0.37 9.50
C ASN A 153 4.00 -0.42 8.85
N LEU A 154 5.23 -0.11 9.22
CA LEU A 154 6.41 -0.87 8.78
C LEU A 154 6.36 -2.34 9.24
N MET A 155 5.90 -2.60 10.46
CA MET A 155 5.75 -3.97 10.97
C MET A 155 4.74 -4.77 10.15
N ILE A 156 3.58 -4.20 9.83
CA ILE A 156 2.54 -4.84 9.01
C ILE A 156 3.10 -5.16 7.63
N LEU A 157 3.74 -4.20 6.97
CA LEU A 157 4.37 -4.41 5.67
C LEU A 157 5.48 -5.47 5.71
N SER A 158 6.26 -5.52 6.79
CA SER A 158 7.26 -6.57 6.97
C SER A 158 6.61 -7.95 7.11
N ASN A 159 5.50 -8.07 7.86
CA ASN A 159 4.77 -9.31 8.00
C ASN A 159 4.15 -9.77 6.66
N ILE A 160 3.62 -8.84 5.87
CA ILE A 160 3.13 -9.13 4.50
C ILE A 160 4.29 -9.61 3.61
N TYR A 161 5.46 -8.96 3.70
CA TYR A 161 6.64 -9.40 2.95
C TYR A 161 7.07 -10.82 3.33
N GLU A 162 7.12 -11.13 4.62
CA GLU A 162 7.46 -12.47 5.10
C GLU A 162 6.48 -13.55 4.61
N ASP A 163 5.18 -13.20 4.51
CA ASP A 163 4.17 -14.11 3.96
C ASP A 163 4.32 -14.33 2.45
N LEU A 164 4.81 -13.33 1.71
CA LEU A 164 4.87 -13.34 0.25
C LEU A 164 6.23 -13.77 -0.32
N LYS A 165 7.33 -13.65 0.43
CA LYS A 165 8.70 -13.82 -0.09
C LYS A 165 9.00 -15.21 -0.67
N ASP A 166 8.30 -16.24 -0.19
CA ASP A 166 8.45 -17.61 -0.65
C ASP A 166 7.39 -18.01 -1.71
N LYS A 167 6.42 -17.12 -1.98
CA LYS A 167 5.34 -17.32 -2.95
C LYS A 167 5.60 -16.64 -4.29
N MET A 168 6.51 -15.66 -4.31
CA MET A 168 6.84 -14.85 -5.49
C MET A 168 8.34 -14.59 -5.57
N ASP A 169 8.85 -14.41 -6.80
CA ASP A 169 10.25 -14.05 -7.05
C ASP A 169 10.39 -12.52 -7.04
N PHE A 170 10.94 -11.96 -5.96
CA PHE A 170 11.18 -10.52 -5.85
C PHE A 170 12.52 -10.10 -6.42
N HIS A 171 12.50 -9.18 -7.38
CA HIS A 171 13.66 -8.55 -8.01
C HIS A 171 13.75 -7.08 -7.60
N PHE A 172 14.37 -6.83 -6.44
CA PHE A 172 14.62 -5.47 -5.96
C PHE A 172 15.81 -4.82 -6.65
N ASN A 173 15.89 -3.48 -6.59
CA ASN A 173 16.87 -2.66 -7.28
C ASN A 173 16.86 -2.87 -8.80
N THR A 174 15.73 -3.24 -9.35
CA THR A 174 15.54 -3.58 -10.75
C THR A 174 14.46 -2.68 -11.36
N ALA A 175 14.91 -1.68 -12.12
CA ALA A 175 14.01 -0.79 -12.85
C ALA A 175 13.74 -1.37 -14.24
N ILE A 176 12.47 -1.48 -14.61
CA ILE A 176 12.08 -1.83 -15.97
C ILE A 176 12.15 -0.59 -16.84
N SER A 177 12.88 -0.67 -17.95
CA SER A 177 13.06 0.44 -18.88
C SER A 177 12.18 0.35 -20.13
N GLU A 178 11.81 -0.85 -20.51
CA GLU A 178 11.02 -1.12 -21.72
C GLU A 178 10.18 -2.38 -21.54
N ILE A 179 9.02 -2.43 -22.18
CA ILE A 179 8.16 -3.61 -22.29
C ILE A 179 7.94 -3.84 -23.78
N LYS A 180 8.28 -5.03 -24.26
CA LYS A 180 8.07 -5.44 -25.66
C LYS A 180 7.04 -6.53 -25.73
N THR A 181 6.15 -6.42 -26.71
CA THR A 181 5.25 -7.50 -27.06
C THR A 181 5.98 -8.50 -27.93
N CYS A 182 5.87 -9.78 -27.61
CA CYS A 182 6.40 -10.87 -28.42
C CYS A 182 5.29 -11.91 -28.73
N SER A 183 5.62 -12.95 -29.49
CA SER A 183 4.66 -14.00 -29.88
C SER A 183 4.07 -14.77 -28.70
N GLU A 184 4.79 -14.84 -27.58
CA GLU A 184 4.43 -15.64 -26.40
C GLU A 184 4.02 -14.76 -25.20
N GLY A 185 3.86 -13.44 -25.38
CA GLY A 185 3.48 -12.51 -24.32
C GLY A 185 4.31 -11.23 -24.31
N TYR A 186 5.06 -11.00 -23.24
CA TYR A 186 5.84 -9.79 -23.02
C TYR A 186 7.28 -10.11 -22.65
N GLU A 187 8.20 -9.27 -23.07
CA GLU A 187 9.61 -9.27 -22.71
C GLU A 187 9.94 -7.95 -22.00
N LEU A 188 10.73 -8.01 -20.92
CA LEU A 188 11.16 -6.86 -20.12
C LEU A 188 12.66 -6.62 -20.26
#